data_613da54c9d83afbb730a94f04809b67e
#
_entry.id   613da54c9d83afbb730a94f04809b67e
#
_cell.length_a   1.000
_cell.length_b   1.000
_cell.length_c   1.000
_cell.angle_alpha   90.00
_cell.angle_beta   90.00
_cell.angle_gamma   90.00
#
_symmetry.space_group_name_H-M   'P 1'
#
loop_
_entity.id
_entity.type
_entity.pdbx_description
1 polymer ?
#
loop_
_entity_poly.entity_id
_entity_poly.type
_entity_poly.pdbx_seq_one_letter_code
_entity_poly.pdbx_strand_id
1 'polypeptide(L)'
;MSVNSSNPPALPEIFHDGGWSTLGTSILSTSNCGNPALRLFGFGPVAADGYGLGYIIKDDGLSVCAASKHLQTRRFLDTLQGYLEEVQRVLIALVRAANERPEPFVDHAGILRDSKTGRRINGSVPVGDDEEEVDSMRASFLFPLLASRKGG
;
A
#
# COMPACT_ATOMS: atom_id res chain seq x y z
N MET A 1 31.84 50.31 -11.32
CA MET A 1 30.73 50.25 -12.28
C MET A 1 29.50 49.74 -11.53
N SER A 2 28.61 50.66 -11.16
CA SER A 2 27.37 50.32 -10.43
C SER A 2 26.32 49.86 -11.45
N VAL A 3 25.95 48.63 -11.40
CA VAL A 3 24.80 48.10 -12.16
C VAL A 3 23.54 48.43 -11.38
N ASN A 4 22.98 49.61 -11.66
CA ASN A 4 21.66 49.98 -11.18
C ASN A 4 20.63 49.32 -12.09
N SER A 5 20.20 48.12 -11.76
CA SER A 5 19.07 47.48 -12.43
C SER A 5 17.87 47.55 -11.49
N SER A 6 17.10 48.58 -11.63
CA SER A 6 15.91 48.89 -10.83
C SER A 6 14.64 48.17 -11.30
N ASN A 7 14.75 47.19 -12.17
CA ASN A 7 13.61 46.35 -12.55
C ASN A 7 13.99 44.88 -12.42
N PRO A 8 13.34 44.09 -11.53
CA PRO A 8 13.52 42.66 -11.53
C PRO A 8 13.07 42.09 -12.89
N PRO A 9 13.77 41.08 -13.42
CA PRO A 9 13.37 40.46 -14.68
C PRO A 9 11.93 39.97 -14.58
N ALA A 10 11.11 40.29 -15.61
CA ALA A 10 9.74 39.83 -15.68
C ALA A 10 9.73 38.30 -15.64
N LEU A 11 8.85 37.71 -14.83
CA LEU A 11 8.67 36.26 -14.78
C LEU A 11 8.22 35.78 -16.17
N PRO A 12 8.74 34.61 -16.63
CA PRO A 12 8.24 33.97 -17.85
C PRO A 12 6.74 33.70 -17.78
N GLU A 13 6.06 33.79 -18.92
CA GLU A 13 4.60 33.65 -19.03
C GLU A 13 4.04 32.35 -18.46
N ILE A 14 4.83 31.28 -18.49
CA ILE A 14 4.46 29.98 -17.92
C ILE A 14 4.08 30.05 -16.43
N PHE A 15 4.68 30.97 -15.68
CA PHE A 15 4.37 31.16 -14.26
C PHE A 15 3.09 31.96 -14.02
N HIS A 16 2.52 32.57 -15.05
CA HIS A 16 1.24 33.28 -15.02
C HIS A 16 0.08 32.39 -15.50
N ASP A 17 0.38 31.21 -16.03
CA ASP A 17 -0.64 30.22 -16.45
C ASP A 17 -1.36 29.63 -15.25
N GLY A 18 -2.71 29.52 -15.33
CA GLY A 18 -3.53 28.92 -14.27
C GLY A 18 -3.18 27.45 -14.01
N GLY A 19 -2.66 26.73 -14.99
CA GLY A 19 -2.16 25.37 -14.85
C GLY A 19 -0.96 25.27 -13.91
N TRP A 20 -0.09 26.30 -13.85
CA TRP A 20 1.05 26.35 -12.95
C TRP A 20 0.63 26.25 -11.47
N SER A 21 -0.37 27.04 -11.07
CA SER A 21 -0.88 27.00 -9.71
C SER A 21 -1.58 25.67 -9.39
N THR A 22 -2.31 25.12 -10.36
CA THR A 22 -2.98 23.81 -10.21
C THR A 22 -1.97 22.67 -10.05
N LEU A 23 -0.92 22.64 -10.86
CA LEU A 23 0.16 21.64 -10.77
C LEU A 23 1.01 21.80 -9.51
N GLY A 24 1.17 23.04 -9.03
CA GLY A 24 1.91 23.36 -7.80
C GLY A 24 1.15 23.08 -6.51
N THR A 25 -0.16 22.77 -6.59
CA THR A 25 -1.00 22.53 -5.42
C THR A 25 -1.40 21.05 -5.33
N SER A 26 -1.02 20.38 -4.25
CA SER A 26 -1.36 18.99 -3.99
C SER A 26 -1.95 18.83 -2.59
N ILE A 27 -3.25 18.54 -2.51
CA ILE A 27 -3.93 18.31 -1.23
C ILE A 27 -3.47 16.99 -0.61
N LEU A 28 -3.32 15.96 -1.44
CA LEU A 28 -2.75 14.67 -1.02
C LEU A 28 -1.42 14.46 -1.74
N SER A 29 -0.33 14.82 -1.07
CA SER A 29 1.03 14.62 -1.60
C SER A 29 1.62 13.34 -1.04
N THR A 30 2.01 12.41 -1.91
CA THR A 30 2.53 11.10 -1.53
C THR A 30 3.89 10.83 -2.16
N SER A 31 4.78 10.17 -1.43
CA SER A 31 6.07 9.77 -1.95
C SER A 31 6.56 8.49 -1.30
N ASN A 32 7.12 7.59 -2.12
CA ASN A 32 7.83 6.40 -1.68
C ASN A 32 9.33 6.68 -1.65
N CYS A 33 9.99 6.29 -0.57
CA CYS A 33 11.44 6.26 -0.50
C CYS A 33 11.91 4.81 -0.48
N GLY A 34 12.27 4.29 -1.65
CA GLY A 34 12.68 2.89 -1.85
C GLY A 34 14.07 2.53 -1.33
N ASN A 35 14.67 3.34 -0.44
CA ASN A 35 15.98 3.02 0.13
C ASN A 35 15.84 2.03 1.29
N PRO A 36 16.39 0.80 1.18
CA PRO A 36 16.27 -0.23 2.22
C PRO A 36 16.94 0.13 3.55
N ALA A 37 17.90 1.07 3.53
CA ALA A 37 18.56 1.55 4.75
C ALA A 37 17.65 2.45 5.60
N LEU A 38 16.60 3.01 5.02
CA LEU A 38 15.67 3.87 5.74
C LEU A 38 14.62 3.04 6.48
N ARG A 39 14.39 3.40 7.73
CA ARG A 39 13.31 2.82 8.54
C ARG A 39 11.99 3.54 8.31
N LEU A 40 12.05 4.86 8.23
CA LEU A 40 10.88 5.75 8.08
C LEU A 40 11.24 6.87 7.11
N PHE A 41 10.22 7.35 6.41
CA PHE A 41 10.31 8.50 5.54
C PHE A 41 9.06 9.34 5.68
N GLY A 42 9.21 10.66 5.68
CA GLY A 42 8.08 11.58 5.80
C GLY A 42 8.46 12.99 5.38
N PHE A 43 7.47 13.78 5.02
CA PHE A 43 7.61 15.19 4.64
C PHE A 43 6.35 15.96 5.02
N GLY A 44 6.45 17.31 5.03
CA GLY A 44 5.33 18.19 5.34
C GLY A 44 4.30 18.26 4.21
N PRO A 45 3.07 18.72 4.50
CA PRO A 45 2.06 18.93 3.47
C PRO A 45 2.45 20.06 2.52
N VAL A 46 2.14 19.92 1.23
CA VAL A 46 2.34 20.95 0.21
C VAL A 46 1.29 22.04 0.33
N ALA A 47 0.02 21.67 0.51
CA ALA A 47 -1.09 22.59 0.72
C ALA A 47 -1.41 22.77 2.22
N ALA A 48 -1.96 23.94 2.60
CA ALA A 48 -2.30 24.22 3.98
C ALA A 48 -3.40 23.29 4.53
N ASP A 49 -4.31 22.88 3.68
CA ASP A 49 -5.42 21.96 3.93
C ASP A 49 -5.13 20.53 3.46
N GLY A 50 -3.84 20.20 3.23
CA GLY A 50 -3.40 18.94 2.67
C GLY A 50 -2.67 18.04 3.65
N TYR A 51 -2.31 16.85 3.14
CA TYR A 51 -1.49 15.85 3.80
C TYR A 51 -0.21 15.59 3.01
N GLY A 52 0.91 15.44 3.72
CA GLY A 52 2.14 14.85 3.19
C GLY A 52 2.27 13.40 3.70
N LEU A 53 2.34 12.45 2.78
CA LEU A 53 2.42 11.03 3.09
C LEU A 53 3.71 10.46 2.56
N GLY A 54 4.68 10.21 3.44
CA GLY A 54 5.86 9.44 3.11
C GLY A 54 5.65 7.97 3.45
N TYR A 55 6.01 7.05 2.55
CA TYR A 55 5.86 5.64 2.82
C TYR A 55 7.05 4.81 2.34
N ILE A 56 7.26 3.68 2.99
CA ILE A 56 8.29 2.70 2.64
C ILE A 56 7.61 1.34 2.61
N ILE A 57 7.79 0.63 1.49
CA ILE A 57 7.33 -0.74 1.32
C ILE A 57 8.55 -1.65 1.51
N LYS A 58 8.43 -2.65 2.36
CA LYS A 58 9.40 -3.71 2.60
C LYS A 58 8.75 -5.06 2.38
N ASP A 59 9.56 -6.12 2.35
CA ASP A 59 9.07 -7.48 2.12
C ASP A 59 8.07 -7.93 3.19
N ASP A 60 8.25 -7.46 4.42
CA ASP A 60 7.47 -7.81 5.61
C ASP A 60 6.45 -6.76 6.02
N GLY A 61 6.31 -5.65 5.29
CA GLY A 61 5.36 -4.63 5.71
C GLY A 61 5.44 -3.28 5.01
N LEU A 62 4.52 -2.41 5.42
CA LEU A 62 4.40 -1.04 4.96
C LEU A 62 4.49 -0.08 6.14
N SER A 63 5.36 0.92 6.05
CA SER A 63 5.44 2.02 7.01
C SER A 63 4.96 3.31 6.36
N VAL A 64 4.03 4.01 7.01
CA VAL A 64 3.48 5.29 6.53
C VAL A 64 3.67 6.37 7.59
N CYS A 65 4.21 7.51 7.16
CA CYS A 65 4.26 8.74 7.95
C CYS A 65 3.31 9.77 7.33
N ALA A 66 2.38 10.30 8.11
CA ALA A 66 1.48 11.36 7.67
C ALA A 66 1.75 12.66 8.41
N ALA A 67 1.81 13.76 7.68
CA ALA A 67 1.92 15.12 8.20
C ALA A 67 0.81 16.00 7.65
N SER A 68 0.31 16.93 8.46
CA SER A 68 -0.64 17.96 8.06
C SER A 68 -0.49 19.21 8.92
N LYS A 69 -1.11 20.32 8.49
CA LYS A 69 -1.25 21.53 9.30
C LYS A 69 -2.59 21.47 10.03
N HIS A 70 -2.60 20.93 11.25
CA HIS A 70 -3.77 20.87 12.15
C HIS A 70 -4.96 20.05 11.65
N LEU A 71 -4.75 19.13 10.67
CA LEU A 71 -5.78 18.17 10.28
C LEU A 71 -5.72 16.89 11.13
N GLN A 72 -6.70 16.01 10.94
CA GLN A 72 -6.85 14.76 11.71
C GLN A 72 -5.93 13.65 11.18
N THR A 73 -4.60 13.82 11.26
CA THR A 73 -3.63 12.83 10.75
C THR A 73 -3.82 11.44 11.36
N ARG A 74 -4.12 11.36 12.66
CA ARG A 74 -4.34 10.06 13.32
C ARG A 74 -5.54 9.33 12.72
N ARG A 75 -6.69 10.00 12.58
CA ARG A 75 -7.88 9.40 11.97
C ARG A 75 -7.62 8.97 10.54
N PHE A 76 -6.87 9.77 9.77
CA PHE A 76 -6.49 9.41 8.41
C PHE A 76 -5.69 8.10 8.38
N LEU A 77 -4.66 7.98 9.23
CA LEU A 77 -3.83 6.77 9.31
C LEU A 77 -4.63 5.55 9.78
N ASP A 78 -5.50 5.70 10.77
CA ASP A 78 -6.34 4.60 11.27
C ASP A 78 -7.31 4.11 10.18
N THR A 79 -7.88 5.03 9.38
CA THR A 79 -8.73 4.68 8.23
C THR A 79 -7.94 3.96 7.12
N LEU A 80 -6.74 4.47 6.80
CA LEU A 80 -5.88 3.86 5.80
C LEU A 80 -5.45 2.45 6.22
N GLN A 81 -5.06 2.27 7.48
CA GLN A 81 -4.72 0.96 8.04
C GLN A 81 -5.88 -0.02 7.91
N GLY A 82 -7.07 0.36 8.39
CA GLY A 82 -8.25 -0.51 8.31
C GLY A 82 -8.60 -0.93 6.89
N TYR A 83 -8.47 -0.02 5.93
CA TYR A 83 -8.67 -0.32 4.51
C TYR A 83 -7.64 -1.32 3.97
N LEU A 84 -6.36 -1.12 4.28
CA LEU A 84 -5.31 -2.02 3.83
C LEU A 84 -5.43 -3.42 4.43
N GLU A 85 -5.83 -3.51 5.72
CA GLU A 85 -6.12 -4.80 6.38
C GLU A 85 -7.33 -5.52 5.76
N GLU A 86 -8.33 -4.77 5.30
CA GLU A 86 -9.48 -5.34 4.59
C GLU A 86 -9.06 -5.87 3.22
N VAL A 87 -8.28 -5.10 2.46
CA VAL A 87 -7.72 -5.54 1.17
C VAL A 87 -6.89 -6.81 1.35
N GLN A 88 -6.03 -6.85 2.37
CA GLN A 88 -5.24 -8.04 2.68
C GLN A 88 -6.12 -9.26 2.93
N ARG A 89 -7.16 -9.15 3.75
CA ARG A 89 -8.10 -10.25 4.03
C ARG A 89 -8.75 -10.78 2.75
N VAL A 90 -9.18 -9.88 1.87
CA VAL A 90 -9.78 -10.24 0.57
C VAL A 90 -8.78 -10.98 -0.31
N LEU A 91 -7.54 -10.48 -0.41
CA LEU A 91 -6.49 -11.11 -1.22
C LEU A 91 -6.14 -12.50 -0.70
N ILE A 92 -5.99 -12.66 0.62
CA ILE A 92 -5.74 -13.98 1.25
C ILE A 92 -6.89 -14.94 0.94
N ALA A 93 -8.14 -14.50 1.07
CA ALA A 93 -9.30 -15.34 0.77
C ALA A 93 -9.33 -15.77 -0.71
N LEU A 94 -8.99 -14.86 -1.63
CA LEU A 94 -8.92 -15.16 -3.07
C LEU A 94 -7.81 -16.16 -3.39
N VAL A 95 -6.61 -16.00 -2.78
CA VAL A 95 -5.49 -16.93 -2.98
C VAL A 95 -5.84 -18.30 -2.42
N ARG A 96 -6.44 -18.38 -1.22
CA ARG A 96 -6.92 -19.65 -0.66
C ARG A 96 -7.92 -20.33 -1.58
N ALA A 97 -8.96 -19.61 -2.01
CA ALA A 97 -9.97 -20.16 -2.91
C ALA A 97 -9.38 -20.61 -4.27
N ALA A 98 -8.34 -19.92 -4.76
CA ALA A 98 -7.64 -20.32 -5.98
C ALA A 98 -6.77 -21.58 -5.79
N ASN A 99 -6.19 -21.74 -4.60
CA ASN A 99 -5.34 -22.87 -4.26
C ASN A 99 -6.14 -24.07 -3.71
N GLU A 100 -7.37 -23.87 -3.24
CA GLU A 100 -8.26 -24.94 -2.88
C GLU A 100 -8.49 -25.84 -4.10
N ARG A 101 -7.83 -27.00 -4.10
CA ARG A 101 -8.16 -28.07 -5.06
C ARG A 101 -9.50 -28.64 -4.61
N PRO A 102 -10.55 -28.62 -5.45
CA PRO A 102 -11.80 -29.26 -5.10
C PRO A 102 -11.48 -30.74 -4.81
N GLU A 103 -11.99 -31.24 -3.67
CA GLU A 103 -11.72 -32.60 -3.26
C GLU A 103 -12.11 -33.57 -4.37
N PRO A 104 -11.24 -34.57 -4.65
CA PRO A 104 -11.58 -35.58 -5.61
C PRO A 104 -12.83 -36.34 -5.15
N PHE A 105 -13.68 -36.70 -6.09
CA PHE A 105 -14.86 -37.50 -5.78
C PHE A 105 -14.74 -38.93 -6.34
N VAL A 106 -15.40 -39.86 -5.70
CA VAL A 106 -15.52 -41.25 -6.18
C VAL A 106 -16.78 -41.34 -7.03
N ASP A 107 -16.65 -41.73 -8.30
CA ASP A 107 -17.79 -41.93 -9.18
C ASP A 107 -18.55 -43.23 -8.83
N HIS A 108 -19.70 -43.45 -9.49
CA HIS A 108 -20.55 -44.64 -9.29
C HIS A 108 -19.86 -45.96 -9.65
N ALA A 109 -18.72 -45.95 -10.35
CA ALA A 109 -17.89 -47.10 -10.65
C ALA A 109 -16.74 -47.29 -9.64
N GLY A 110 -16.69 -46.51 -8.55
CA GLY A 110 -15.64 -46.56 -7.54
C GLY A 110 -14.30 -45.94 -7.98
N ILE A 111 -14.31 -45.12 -9.03
CA ILE A 111 -13.10 -44.51 -9.58
C ILE A 111 -12.94 -43.07 -9.03
N LEU A 112 -11.76 -42.77 -8.44
CA LEU A 112 -11.41 -41.46 -7.97
C LEU A 112 -11.21 -40.51 -9.16
N ARG A 113 -11.97 -39.39 -9.17
CA ARG A 113 -11.94 -38.38 -10.24
C ARG A 113 -11.65 -36.99 -9.69
N ASP A 114 -10.93 -36.22 -10.48
CA ASP A 114 -10.74 -34.81 -10.26
C ASP A 114 -12.06 -34.05 -10.46
N SER A 115 -12.45 -33.25 -9.49
CA SER A 115 -13.75 -32.56 -9.49
C SER A 115 -13.87 -31.46 -10.57
N LYS A 116 -12.76 -30.91 -11.05
CA LYS A 116 -12.76 -29.88 -12.11
C LYS A 116 -12.75 -30.51 -13.51
N THR A 117 -11.94 -31.54 -13.71
CA THR A 117 -11.69 -32.09 -15.04
C THR A 117 -12.44 -33.39 -15.31
N GLY A 118 -12.99 -34.03 -14.28
CA GLY A 118 -13.63 -35.33 -14.36
C GLY A 118 -12.65 -36.47 -14.70
N ARG A 119 -11.36 -36.20 -14.81
CA ARG A 119 -10.35 -37.19 -15.16
C ARG A 119 -10.05 -38.14 -13.99
N ARG A 120 -9.70 -39.39 -14.30
CA ARG A 120 -9.27 -40.34 -13.31
C ARG A 120 -7.94 -39.93 -12.68
N ILE A 121 -7.86 -39.97 -11.36
CA ILE A 121 -6.64 -39.74 -10.60
C ILE A 121 -5.96 -41.09 -10.36
N ASN A 122 -4.75 -41.28 -10.92
CA ASN A 122 -3.92 -42.43 -10.65
C ASN A 122 -2.90 -42.04 -9.58
N GLY A 123 -3.08 -42.52 -8.36
CA GLY A 123 -2.15 -42.36 -7.25
C GLY A 123 -2.83 -42.01 -5.94
N SER A 124 -2.18 -42.33 -4.83
CA SER A 124 -2.59 -41.94 -3.47
C SER A 124 -2.60 -40.41 -3.37
N VAL A 125 -3.64 -39.88 -2.75
CA VAL A 125 -3.80 -38.45 -2.43
C VAL A 125 -2.57 -37.99 -1.63
N PRO A 126 -1.79 -37.00 -2.08
CA PRO A 126 -0.81 -36.37 -1.21
C PRO A 126 -1.59 -35.61 -0.14
N VAL A 127 -1.43 -35.95 1.11
CA VAL A 127 -1.83 -35.12 2.24
C VAL A 127 -0.84 -33.94 2.21
N GLY A 128 -1.29 -32.80 1.77
CA GLY A 128 -0.46 -31.60 1.71
C GLY A 128 -0.40 -30.96 3.09
N ASP A 129 0.82 -30.83 3.61
CA ASP A 129 1.15 -30.05 4.81
C ASP A 129 1.26 -28.54 4.45
N ASP A 130 0.21 -27.97 3.83
CA ASP A 130 0.24 -26.57 3.34
C ASP A 130 -0.25 -25.55 4.38
N GLU A 131 -0.37 -25.93 5.67
CA GLU A 131 -0.80 -24.98 6.72
C GLU A 131 0.31 -24.00 7.16
N GLU A 132 1.59 -24.31 6.95
CA GLU A 132 2.69 -23.46 7.41
C GLU A 132 2.89 -22.18 6.59
N GLU A 133 2.58 -22.16 5.29
CA GLU A 133 2.87 -21.02 4.42
C GLU A 133 1.87 -19.85 4.62
N VAL A 134 0.66 -20.13 5.05
CA VAL A 134 -0.38 -19.12 5.25
C VAL A 134 -0.22 -18.41 6.59
N ASP A 135 0.34 -19.08 7.60
CA ASP A 135 0.58 -18.47 8.92
C ASP A 135 1.82 -17.55 8.89
N SER A 136 2.80 -17.84 8.02
CA SER A 136 3.93 -16.95 7.74
C SER A 136 3.49 -15.62 7.14
N MET A 137 2.50 -15.59 6.25
CA MET A 137 1.93 -14.34 5.72
C MET A 137 1.16 -13.54 6.77
N ARG A 138 0.61 -14.18 7.80
CA ARG A 138 -0.13 -13.50 8.87
C ARG A 138 0.78 -12.75 9.85
N ALA A 139 1.98 -13.23 10.05
CA ALA A 139 2.96 -12.64 10.97
C ALA A 139 3.68 -11.42 10.39
N SER A 140 3.69 -11.26 9.06
CA SER A 140 4.53 -10.27 8.38
C SER A 140 3.93 -8.87 8.25
N PHE A 141 2.67 -8.65 8.62
CA PHE A 141 2.02 -7.33 8.50
C PHE A 141 1.71 -6.69 9.86
N LEU A 142 2.71 -6.50 10.69
CA LEU A 142 2.63 -5.57 11.81
C LEU A 142 2.95 -4.15 11.30
N PHE A 143 1.91 -3.32 11.18
CA PHE A 143 2.04 -1.91 10.81
C PHE A 143 2.49 -1.07 12.01
N PRO A 144 3.74 -0.60 12.10
CA PRO A 144 4.08 0.44 13.06
C PRO A 144 3.56 1.78 12.56
N LEU A 145 2.42 2.22 13.10
CA LEU A 145 1.88 3.56 12.86
C LEU A 145 2.60 4.57 13.77
N LEU A 146 3.43 5.41 13.19
CA LEU A 146 4.04 6.55 13.88
C LEU A 146 3.34 7.85 13.46
N ALA A 147 2.39 8.31 14.28
CA ALA A 147 1.89 9.67 14.20
C ALA A 147 2.85 10.58 15.00
N SER A 148 3.56 11.47 14.33
CA SER A 148 4.38 12.49 15.00
C SER A 148 3.45 13.54 15.61
N ARG A 149 3.36 13.55 16.95
CA ARG A 149 2.73 14.61 17.72
C ARG A 149 3.73 15.75 17.86
N LYS A 150 3.60 16.84 17.12
CA LYS A 150 4.16 18.11 17.57
C LYS A 150 3.21 18.64 18.61
N GLY A 151 3.62 18.50 19.88
CA GLY A 151 3.06 19.23 20.98
C GLY A 151 3.54 20.69 20.91
N GLY A 152 2.66 21.57 21.29
CA GLY A 152 2.98 22.93 21.48
C GLY A 152 2.04 23.88 21.78
#